data_c89e16890f5d5b6fcffb643c78ef5167
#
_entry.id   c89e16890f5d5b6fcffb643c78ef5167
#
_cell.length_a   1.000
_cell.length_b   1.000
_cell.length_c   1.000
_cell.angle_alpha   90.00
_cell.angle_beta   90.00
_cell.angle_gamma   90.00
#
_symmetry.space_group_name_H-M   'P 1'
#
loop_
_entity.id
_entity.type
_entity.pdbx_description
1 polymer ?
#
loop_
_entity_poly.entity_id
_entity_poly.type
_entity_poly.pdbx_seq_one_letter_code
_entity_poly.pdbx_strand_id
1 'polypeptide(L)'
;AHKAEIRQEIAKLQERVKAAAKAAGAAKRDSAVREAKVIAESACNSGDPVIVATVDAGEDRQALQAAVQAVVDICPRAAIMLMSIVEPSGGEAGKVAIMCQVPAAMQQKGLKAGDWLRETAAIVGGKGGGKPDSAQGGGTDTTKVREAVAFARTNALAKVM
;
A
#
# COMPACT_ATOMS: atom_id res chain seq x y z
N ALA A 1 -12.93 34.66 34.74
CA ALA A 1 -14.03 33.91 34.17
C ALA A 1 -13.86 33.72 32.65
N HIS A 2 -13.51 34.77 31.89
CA HIS A 2 -13.33 34.63 30.42
C HIS A 2 -12.18 33.71 29.99
N LYS A 3 -11.09 33.70 30.73
CA LYS A 3 -9.92 32.86 30.39
C LYS A 3 -10.22 31.38 30.53
N ALA A 4 -11.05 30.96 31.48
CA ALA A 4 -11.44 29.57 31.68
C ALA A 4 -12.38 29.09 30.55
N GLU A 5 -13.31 29.94 30.12
CA GLU A 5 -14.23 29.62 29.03
C GLU A 5 -13.48 29.46 27.70
N ILE A 6 -12.54 30.35 27.39
CA ILE A 6 -11.70 30.26 26.18
C ILE A 6 -10.87 28.99 26.17
N ARG A 7 -10.29 28.60 27.29
CA ARG A 7 -9.52 27.36 27.42
C ARG A 7 -10.37 26.12 27.17
N GLN A 8 -11.60 26.12 27.66
CA GLN A 8 -12.56 25.02 27.44
C GLN A 8 -12.96 24.92 25.99
N GLU A 9 -13.18 26.04 25.31
CA GLU A 9 -13.50 26.06 23.88
C GLU A 9 -12.33 25.55 23.03
N ILE A 10 -11.11 25.97 23.35
CA ILE A 10 -9.91 25.49 22.67
C ILE A 10 -9.74 23.98 22.85
N ALA A 11 -9.96 23.45 24.06
CA ALA A 11 -9.88 22.02 24.34
C ALA A 11 -10.93 21.26 23.53
N LYS A 12 -12.15 21.74 23.43
CA LYS A 12 -13.22 21.14 22.62
C LYS A 12 -12.86 21.12 21.13
N LEU A 13 -12.29 22.21 20.62
CA LEU A 13 -11.87 22.29 19.23
C LEU A 13 -10.72 21.31 18.94
N GLN A 14 -9.77 21.18 19.85
CA GLN A 14 -8.66 20.22 19.71
C GLN A 14 -9.17 18.78 19.70
N GLU A 15 -10.14 18.44 20.55
CA GLU A 15 -10.76 17.11 20.52
C GLU A 15 -11.49 16.84 19.21
N ARG A 16 -12.21 17.83 18.68
CA ARG A 16 -12.89 17.71 17.37
C ARG A 16 -11.89 17.48 16.24
N VAL A 17 -10.77 18.17 16.24
CA VAL A 17 -9.72 18.01 15.23
C VAL A 17 -9.11 16.62 15.32
N LYS A 18 -8.81 16.13 16.51
CA LYS A 18 -8.30 14.76 16.70
C LYS A 18 -9.30 13.71 16.25
N ALA A 19 -10.57 13.87 16.59
CA ALA A 19 -11.62 12.95 16.18
C ALA A 19 -11.81 12.96 14.66
N ALA A 20 -11.77 14.12 14.02
CA ALA A 20 -11.87 14.25 12.57
C ALA A 20 -10.67 13.61 11.87
N ALA A 21 -9.45 13.80 12.37
CA ALA A 21 -8.23 13.19 11.83
C ALA A 21 -8.28 11.65 11.96
N LYS A 22 -8.74 11.14 13.09
CA LYS A 22 -8.92 9.70 13.32
C LYS A 22 -9.98 9.11 12.39
N ALA A 23 -11.12 9.79 12.23
CA ALA A 23 -12.17 9.37 11.31
C ALA A 23 -11.71 9.38 9.86
N ALA A 24 -10.94 10.38 9.43
CA ALA A 24 -10.38 10.47 8.09
C ALA A 24 -9.36 9.32 7.84
N GLY A 25 -8.54 8.98 8.83
CA GLY A 25 -7.62 7.84 8.76
C GLY A 25 -8.35 6.51 8.63
N ALA A 26 -9.41 6.31 9.42
CA ALA A 26 -10.25 5.10 9.33
C ALA A 26 -10.95 5.01 7.97
N ALA A 27 -11.47 6.14 7.45
CA ALA A 27 -12.12 6.18 6.14
C ALA A 27 -11.15 5.82 5.01
N LYS A 28 -9.91 6.28 5.06
CA LYS A 28 -8.86 5.91 4.08
C LYS A 28 -8.52 4.43 4.15
N ARG A 29 -8.44 3.88 5.36
CA ARG A 29 -8.19 2.45 5.54
C ARG A 29 -9.31 1.62 4.95
N ASP A 30 -10.56 1.96 5.23
CA ASP A 30 -11.73 1.27 4.69
C ASP A 30 -11.78 1.38 3.17
N SER A 31 -11.48 2.54 2.62
CA SER A 31 -11.43 2.76 1.17
C SER A 31 -10.35 1.89 0.51
N ALA A 32 -9.15 1.86 1.08
CA ALA A 32 -8.05 1.05 0.58
C ALA A 32 -8.40 -0.45 0.61
N VAL A 33 -9.02 -0.91 1.69
CA VAL A 33 -9.46 -2.31 1.82
C VAL A 33 -10.52 -2.66 0.79
N ARG A 34 -11.49 -1.77 0.55
CA ARG A 34 -12.53 -1.98 -0.46
C ARG A 34 -11.94 -2.08 -1.86
N GLU A 35 -11.06 -1.17 -2.22
CA GLU A 35 -10.38 -1.20 -3.52
C GLU A 35 -9.58 -2.49 -3.67
N ALA A 36 -8.86 -2.90 -2.64
CA ALA A 36 -8.09 -4.12 -2.64
C ALA A 36 -8.97 -5.36 -2.82
N LYS A 37 -10.12 -5.41 -2.16
CA LYS A 37 -11.07 -6.52 -2.30
C LYS A 37 -11.60 -6.63 -3.72
N VAL A 38 -11.97 -5.54 -4.35
CA VAL A 38 -12.45 -5.52 -5.74
C VAL A 38 -11.37 -6.04 -6.68
N ILE A 39 -10.14 -5.57 -6.50
CA ILE A 39 -9.00 -6.02 -7.29
C ILE A 39 -8.75 -7.52 -7.10
N ALA A 40 -8.80 -7.98 -5.86
CA ALA A 40 -8.58 -9.39 -5.51
C ALA A 40 -9.65 -10.31 -6.10
N GLU A 41 -10.92 -9.92 -6.01
CA GLU A 41 -12.03 -10.68 -6.58
C GLU A 41 -11.90 -10.79 -8.10
N SER A 42 -11.59 -9.69 -8.77
CA SER A 42 -11.39 -9.66 -10.21
C SER A 42 -10.21 -10.55 -10.62
N ALA A 43 -9.09 -10.46 -9.95
CA ALA A 43 -7.90 -11.25 -10.24
C ALA A 43 -8.12 -12.73 -9.93
N CYS A 44 -8.80 -13.04 -8.85
CA CYS A 44 -9.13 -14.42 -8.48
C CYS A 44 -10.04 -15.08 -9.51
N ASN A 45 -11.05 -14.35 -9.99
CA ASN A 45 -11.94 -14.81 -11.05
C ASN A 45 -11.20 -15.02 -12.37
N SER A 46 -10.21 -14.20 -12.67
CA SER A 46 -9.38 -14.33 -13.88
C SER A 46 -8.30 -15.40 -13.74
N GLY A 47 -8.04 -15.88 -12.52
CA GLY A 47 -6.98 -16.85 -12.26
C GLY A 47 -5.57 -16.28 -12.32
N ASP A 48 -5.41 -14.98 -12.13
CA ASP A 48 -4.11 -14.32 -12.17
C ASP A 48 -3.22 -14.77 -11.01
N PRO A 49 -1.99 -15.23 -11.28
CA PRO A 49 -1.07 -15.63 -10.21
C PRO A 49 -0.39 -14.46 -9.53
N VAL A 50 -0.42 -13.28 -10.14
CA VAL A 50 0.23 -12.08 -9.62
C VAL A 50 -0.76 -10.92 -9.64
N ILE A 51 -0.87 -10.22 -8.51
CA ILE A 51 -1.72 -9.05 -8.35
C ILE A 51 -0.83 -7.86 -8.02
N VAL A 52 -0.77 -6.90 -8.94
CA VAL A 52 -0.07 -5.64 -8.72
C VAL A 52 -1.05 -4.51 -9.00
N ALA A 53 -1.27 -3.66 -8.00
CA ALA A 53 -2.26 -2.60 -8.11
C ALA A 53 -1.88 -1.40 -7.23
N THR A 54 -2.55 -0.29 -7.47
CA THR A 54 -2.45 0.90 -6.63
C THR A 54 -3.74 1.07 -5.84
N VAL A 55 -3.60 1.48 -4.58
CA VAL A 55 -4.73 1.78 -3.70
C VAL A 55 -4.51 3.13 -3.04
N ASP A 56 -5.58 3.78 -2.62
CA ASP A 56 -5.49 5.08 -1.94
C ASP A 56 -5.40 4.87 -0.43
N ALA A 57 -4.20 4.57 0.04
CA ALA A 57 -3.91 4.42 1.47
C ALA A 57 -3.15 5.62 2.06
N GLY A 58 -2.78 6.60 1.24
CA GLY A 58 -1.98 7.75 1.66
C GLY A 58 -0.64 7.31 2.22
N GLU A 59 -0.20 7.95 3.30
CA GLU A 59 1.03 7.59 4.01
C GLU A 59 0.82 6.51 5.08
N ASP A 60 -0.40 6.05 5.26
CA ASP A 60 -0.74 5.10 6.31
C ASP A 60 -0.34 3.67 5.91
N ARG A 61 0.77 3.21 6.46
CA ARG A 61 1.26 1.84 6.24
C ARG A 61 0.31 0.78 6.77
N GLN A 62 -0.41 1.08 7.84
CA GLN A 62 -1.40 0.16 8.40
C GLN A 62 -2.58 -0.04 7.44
N ALA A 63 -3.01 1.03 6.79
CA ALA A 63 -4.05 0.94 5.76
C ALA A 63 -3.59 0.08 4.59
N LEU A 64 -2.36 0.27 4.14
CA LEU A 64 -1.78 -0.52 3.06
C LEU A 64 -1.63 -1.99 3.46
N GLN A 65 -1.20 -2.26 4.69
CA GLN A 65 -1.10 -3.61 5.22
C GLN A 65 -2.47 -4.28 5.32
N ALA A 66 -3.48 -3.56 5.78
CA ALA A 66 -4.86 -4.07 5.84
C ALA A 66 -5.37 -4.40 4.43
N ALA A 67 -5.06 -3.57 3.44
CA ALA A 67 -5.41 -3.82 2.05
C ALA A 67 -4.74 -5.09 1.51
N VAL A 68 -3.44 -5.25 1.76
CA VAL A 68 -2.70 -6.47 1.37
C VAL A 68 -3.31 -7.71 2.03
N GLN A 69 -3.62 -7.62 3.31
CA GLN A 69 -4.22 -8.73 4.04
C GLN A 69 -5.59 -9.11 3.46
N ALA A 70 -6.39 -8.12 3.09
CA ALA A 70 -7.69 -8.37 2.46
C ALA A 70 -7.54 -9.12 1.12
N VAL A 71 -6.52 -8.77 0.33
CA VAL A 71 -6.23 -9.48 -0.93
C VAL A 71 -5.76 -10.91 -0.66
N VAL A 72 -4.90 -11.11 0.34
CA VAL A 72 -4.43 -12.45 0.74
C VAL A 72 -5.60 -13.32 1.18
N ASP A 73 -6.54 -12.78 1.92
CA ASP A 73 -7.72 -13.52 2.39
C ASP A 73 -8.60 -13.99 1.22
N ILE A 74 -8.68 -13.22 0.15
CA ILE A 74 -9.47 -13.56 -1.04
C ILE A 74 -8.68 -14.47 -1.99
N CYS A 75 -7.41 -14.15 -2.23
CA CYS A 75 -6.52 -14.87 -3.15
C CYS A 75 -5.23 -15.31 -2.44
N PRO A 76 -5.28 -16.33 -1.58
CA PRO A 76 -4.10 -16.73 -0.80
C PRO A 76 -2.98 -17.35 -1.63
N ARG A 77 -3.25 -17.70 -2.87
CA ARG A 77 -2.26 -18.33 -3.76
C ARG A 77 -1.55 -17.36 -4.69
N ALA A 78 -2.00 -16.09 -4.73
CA ALA A 78 -1.43 -15.09 -5.61
C ALA A 78 -0.33 -14.30 -4.90
N ALA A 79 0.69 -13.91 -5.67
CA ALA A 79 1.68 -12.93 -5.21
C ALA A 79 1.06 -11.54 -5.31
N ILE A 80 1.19 -10.74 -4.27
CA ILE A 80 0.49 -9.48 -4.16
C ILE A 80 1.48 -8.35 -3.94
N MET A 81 1.34 -7.27 -4.69
CA MET A 81 2.07 -6.03 -4.46
C MET A 81 1.08 -4.87 -4.58
N LEU A 82 0.90 -4.12 -3.50
CA LEU A 82 0.07 -2.93 -3.49
C LEU A 82 0.94 -1.69 -3.27
N MET A 83 0.62 -0.64 -4.00
CA MET A 83 1.30 0.64 -3.93
C MET A 83 0.31 1.73 -3.58
N SER A 84 0.71 2.63 -2.70
CA SER A 84 -0.06 3.82 -2.36
C SER A 84 0.73 5.05 -2.75
N ILE A 85 0.08 5.98 -3.43
CA ILE A 85 0.71 7.19 -3.94
C ILE A 85 0.26 8.37 -3.09
N VAL A 86 1.22 9.15 -2.61
CA VAL A 86 0.99 10.44 -1.96
C VAL A 86 1.44 11.52 -2.92
N GLU A 87 0.50 12.32 -3.39
CA GLU A 87 0.80 13.40 -4.33
C GLU A 87 1.69 14.47 -3.70
N PRO A 88 2.60 15.09 -4.48
CA PRO A 88 3.39 16.20 -3.99
C PRO A 88 2.50 17.37 -3.59
N SER A 89 2.74 17.94 -2.43
CA SER A 89 2.01 19.11 -1.95
C SER A 89 2.88 19.99 -1.06
N GLY A 90 2.61 21.28 -1.06
CA GLY A 90 3.25 22.22 -0.14
C GLY A 90 4.77 22.29 -0.21
N GLY A 91 5.37 22.02 -1.37
CA GLY A 91 6.82 22.00 -1.55
C GLY A 91 7.48 20.68 -1.15
N GLU A 92 6.71 19.70 -0.68
CA GLU A 92 7.21 18.36 -0.41
C GLU A 92 7.12 17.48 -1.66
N ALA A 93 8.11 16.63 -1.86
CA ALA A 93 8.08 15.65 -2.91
C ALA A 93 7.00 14.61 -2.64
N GLY A 94 6.42 14.05 -3.68
CA GLY A 94 5.49 12.93 -3.55
C GLY A 94 6.17 11.72 -2.92
N LYS A 95 5.36 10.80 -2.43
CA LYS A 95 5.83 9.55 -1.83
C LYS A 95 5.05 8.38 -2.39
N VAL A 96 5.72 7.25 -2.52
CA VAL A 96 5.11 5.99 -2.93
C VAL A 96 5.41 4.98 -1.83
N ALA A 97 4.37 4.43 -1.23
CA ALA A 97 4.50 3.32 -0.28
C ALA A 97 4.21 2.02 -1.03
N ILE A 98 5.06 1.02 -0.84
CA ILE A 98 4.93 -0.28 -1.50
C ILE A 98 4.92 -1.37 -0.43
N MET A 99 4.01 -2.30 -0.56
CA MET A 99 3.94 -3.48 0.29
C MET A 99 3.61 -4.69 -0.57
N CYS A 100 4.32 -5.78 -0.34
CA CYS A 100 4.09 -7.01 -1.09
C CYS A 100 4.08 -8.22 -0.17
N GLN A 101 3.40 -9.24 -0.62
CA GLN A 101 3.34 -10.53 0.05
C GLN A 101 3.35 -11.64 -1.00
N VAL A 102 4.19 -12.64 -0.78
CA VAL A 102 4.38 -13.77 -1.70
C VAL A 102 4.11 -15.07 -0.94
N PRO A 103 3.16 -15.89 -1.42
CA PRO A 103 2.89 -17.18 -0.78
C PRO A 103 4.06 -18.16 -0.99
N ALA A 104 4.15 -19.16 -0.10
CA ALA A 104 5.22 -20.14 -0.13
C ALA A 104 5.35 -20.86 -1.49
N ALA A 105 4.25 -21.15 -2.14
CA ALA A 105 4.25 -21.79 -3.47
C ALA A 105 4.99 -20.96 -4.52
N MET A 106 4.85 -19.62 -4.46
CA MET A 106 5.54 -18.71 -5.37
C MET A 106 7.02 -18.55 -5.00
N GLN A 107 7.35 -18.60 -3.72
CA GLN A 107 8.72 -18.54 -3.25
C GLN A 107 9.53 -19.74 -3.78
N GLN A 108 8.92 -20.91 -3.82
CA GLN A 108 9.53 -22.11 -4.38
C GLN A 108 9.83 -21.98 -5.87
N LYS A 109 9.06 -21.16 -6.57
CA LYS A 109 9.28 -20.86 -8.00
C LYS A 109 10.36 -19.81 -8.23
N GLY A 110 10.90 -19.22 -7.17
CA GLY A 110 11.96 -18.23 -7.23
C GLY A 110 11.51 -16.78 -7.03
N LEU A 111 10.25 -16.54 -6.79
CA LEU A 111 9.74 -15.19 -6.51
C LEU A 111 9.84 -14.91 -5.01
N LYS A 112 10.72 -14.01 -4.65
CA LYS A 112 10.91 -13.58 -3.26
C LYS A 112 10.40 -12.15 -3.10
N ALA A 113 9.60 -11.92 -2.07
CA ALA A 113 8.99 -10.61 -1.82
C ALA A 113 10.04 -9.50 -1.68
N GLY A 114 11.10 -9.74 -0.92
CA GLY A 114 12.16 -8.77 -0.70
C GLY A 114 12.87 -8.34 -1.98
N ASP A 115 13.25 -9.29 -2.82
CA ASP A 115 13.92 -9.00 -4.10
C ASP A 115 12.97 -8.33 -5.08
N TRP A 116 11.75 -8.83 -5.19
CA TRP A 116 10.72 -8.28 -6.06
C TRP A 116 10.43 -6.82 -5.71
N LEU A 117 10.23 -6.54 -4.44
CA LEU A 117 9.94 -5.19 -3.96
C LEU A 117 11.14 -4.27 -4.15
N ARG A 118 12.36 -4.75 -3.89
CA ARG A 118 13.58 -3.96 -4.05
C ARG A 118 13.76 -3.47 -5.49
N GLU A 119 13.58 -4.34 -6.45
CA GLU A 119 13.67 -3.98 -7.86
C GLU A 119 12.57 -2.99 -8.25
N THR A 120 11.37 -3.19 -7.76
CA THR A 120 10.23 -2.29 -8.02
C THR A 120 10.44 -0.94 -7.36
N ALA A 121 10.91 -0.90 -6.13
CA ALA A 121 11.17 0.35 -5.41
C ALA A 121 12.27 1.18 -6.07
N ALA A 122 13.26 0.54 -6.67
CA ALA A 122 14.32 1.23 -7.41
C ALA A 122 13.77 2.06 -8.58
N ILE A 123 12.70 1.60 -9.23
CA ILE A 123 12.06 2.32 -10.34
C ILE A 123 11.45 3.65 -9.85
N VAL A 124 10.87 3.66 -8.67
CA VAL A 124 10.28 4.87 -8.09
C VAL A 124 11.27 5.68 -7.25
N GLY A 125 12.56 5.42 -7.43
CA GLY A 125 13.62 6.17 -6.76
C GLY A 125 13.71 5.92 -5.26
N GLY A 126 13.32 4.73 -4.81
CA GLY A 126 13.26 4.40 -3.41
C GLY A 126 14.06 3.17 -3.04
N LYS A 127 13.79 2.70 -1.84
CA LYS A 127 14.41 1.50 -1.29
C LYS A 127 13.33 0.64 -0.62
N GLY A 128 13.60 -0.62 -0.54
CA GLY A 128 12.73 -1.55 0.14
C GLY A 128 13.44 -2.85 0.41
N GLY A 129 12.76 -3.72 1.10
CA GLY A 129 13.25 -5.03 1.42
C GLY A 129 12.43 -5.66 2.53
N GLY A 130 12.75 -6.88 2.84
CA GLY A 130 12.05 -7.64 3.87
C GLY A 130 12.36 -9.11 3.75
N LYS A 131 11.41 -9.89 4.22
CA LYS A 131 11.49 -11.35 4.18
C LYS A 131 11.07 -11.88 2.80
N PRO A 132 11.40 -13.12 2.48
CA PRO A 132 10.93 -13.73 1.21
C PRO A 132 9.41 -13.85 1.08
N ASP A 133 8.69 -13.87 2.20
CA ASP A 133 7.24 -13.99 2.23
C ASP A 133 6.54 -12.63 2.21
N SER A 134 7.15 -11.59 2.80
CA SER A 134 6.58 -10.26 2.85
C SER A 134 7.67 -9.20 2.90
N ALA A 135 7.44 -8.09 2.21
CA ALA A 135 8.37 -6.98 2.17
C ALA A 135 7.61 -5.66 2.07
N GLN A 136 8.27 -4.59 2.48
CA GLN A 136 7.74 -3.25 2.42
C GLN A 136 8.83 -2.27 2.03
N GLY A 137 8.45 -1.21 1.37
CA GLY A 137 9.37 -0.19 0.93
C GLY A 137 8.63 1.02 0.40
N GLY A 138 9.33 1.87 -0.30
CA GLY A 138 8.74 3.04 -0.89
C GLY A 138 9.74 3.84 -1.68
N GLY A 139 9.24 4.86 -2.36
CA GLY A 139 10.04 5.76 -3.17
C GLY A 139 9.47 7.17 -3.14
N THR A 140 10.06 8.03 -3.94
CA THR A 140 9.67 9.43 -4.01
C THR A 140 9.19 9.85 -5.40
N ASP A 141 9.37 9.01 -6.41
CA ASP A 141 9.01 9.33 -7.79
C ASP A 141 7.63 8.79 -8.14
N THR A 142 6.62 9.63 -7.95
CA THR A 142 5.22 9.29 -8.24
C THR A 142 4.95 9.18 -9.74
N THR A 143 5.80 9.74 -10.59
CA THR A 143 5.61 9.71 -12.04
C THR A 143 5.93 8.35 -12.66
N LYS A 144 6.74 7.54 -11.99
CA LYS A 144 7.18 6.23 -12.46
C LYS A 144 6.37 5.06 -11.89
N VAL A 145 5.31 5.34 -11.14
CA VAL A 145 4.48 4.30 -10.53
C VAL A 145 3.89 3.36 -11.58
N ARG A 146 3.45 3.87 -12.71
CA ARG A 146 2.90 3.04 -13.80
C ARG A 146 3.96 2.07 -14.35
N GLU A 147 5.18 2.55 -14.52
CA GLU A 147 6.31 1.71 -14.95
C GLU A 147 6.63 0.66 -13.90
N ALA A 148 6.61 1.04 -12.62
CA ALA A 148 6.84 0.14 -11.51
C ALA A 148 5.80 -0.97 -11.44
N VAL A 149 4.52 -0.63 -11.62
CA VAL A 149 3.42 -1.60 -11.66
C VAL A 149 3.61 -2.60 -12.80
N ALA A 150 3.87 -2.11 -14.01
CA ALA A 150 4.09 -2.95 -15.17
C ALA A 150 5.33 -3.85 -15.00
N PHE A 151 6.41 -3.29 -14.49
CA PHE A 151 7.64 -4.03 -14.23
C PHE A 151 7.43 -5.12 -13.18
N ALA A 152 6.80 -4.79 -12.07
CA ALA A 152 6.52 -5.72 -10.98
C ALA A 152 5.70 -6.92 -11.47
N ARG A 153 4.67 -6.65 -12.25
CA ARG A 153 3.83 -7.70 -12.82
C ARG A 153 4.62 -8.58 -13.79
N THR A 154 5.33 -7.99 -14.72
CA THR A 154 6.12 -8.71 -15.71
C THR A 154 7.21 -9.55 -15.05
N ASN A 155 7.94 -8.97 -14.10
CA ASN A 155 9.00 -9.65 -13.37
C ASN A 155 8.48 -10.85 -12.58
N ALA A 156 7.39 -10.65 -11.86
CA ALA A 156 6.77 -11.73 -11.09
C ALA A 156 6.24 -12.85 -11.99
N LEU A 157 5.56 -12.52 -13.08
CA LEU A 157 5.06 -13.50 -14.03
C LEU A 157 6.19 -14.31 -14.66
N ALA A 158 7.31 -13.67 -14.98
CA ALA A 158 8.48 -14.34 -15.55
C ALA A 158 9.08 -15.38 -14.59
N LYS A 159 8.96 -15.16 -13.29
CA LYS A 159 9.49 -16.07 -12.27
C LYS A 159 8.54 -17.21 -11.91
N VAL A 160 7.22 -16.98 -11.98
CA VAL A 160 6.20 -17.96 -11.56
C VAL A 160 5.58 -18.73 -12.73
N MET A 161 5.81 -18.28 -13.92
CA MET A 161 5.41 -18.97 -15.16
C MET A 161 6.61 -19.56 -15.85
#